data_df16834fa995690e4566447fa1f7c4c9
#
_entry.id   df16834fa995690e4566447fa1f7c4c9
#
_cell.length_a   1.000
_cell.length_b   1.000
_cell.length_c   1.000
_cell.angle_alpha   90.00
_cell.angle_beta   90.00
_cell.angle_gamma   90.00
#
_symmetry.space_group_name_H-M   'P 1'
#
loop_
_entity.id
_entity.type
_entity.pdbx_description
1 polymer ?
#
loop_
_entity_poly.entity_id
_entity_poly.type
_entity_poly.pdbx_seq_one_letter_code
_entity_poly.pdbx_strand_id
1 'polypeptide(L)'
;MSRWAKIAALAAATLAVAPLAARAQEAGDTDAMKALAAAADKEGTILLTWSSDTLGGADGAQKFEAAINKAYGTHIHISWTPGPAMPVVGSQIAMAHANNLPSPTDVYMGFSRDIASELKYDLFQTAPWKSYVPDRLTDQVVEHDTYVKVESATLGFTYNKKLAPSEPKELADLLKPEWTGKIATTSFGAGWDQIAATDAWGPDKAIAFAQKFAKQVAGFMRCGETERLSTGEFLAMATDCSDGPASESIAHGAPLGRAIEPTVPLISYFYLAVPKNAVHPNGGKLFVAFSATVEGQKIIRDETQTDLHLFPESVERQRIEQVQKEFGTQFKNADIDWQIGNTAGNAAQKKIADIIQGK
;
A
#
# COMPACT_ATOMS: atom_id res chain seq x y z
N MET A 1 33.80 -40.14 62.60
CA MET A 1 34.67 -39.95 61.44
C MET A 1 33.80 -39.68 60.22
N SER A 2 34.10 -38.72 59.53
CA SER A 2 33.90 -38.27 58.19
C SER A 2 33.06 -36.97 58.05
N ARG A 3 33.83 -35.96 57.69
CA ARG A 3 33.38 -34.60 57.26
C ARG A 3 32.81 -34.67 55.88
N TRP A 4 31.68 -34.01 55.61
CA TRP A 4 31.28 -33.61 54.28
C TRP A 4 30.98 -32.10 54.25
N ALA A 5 31.73 -31.46 53.38
CA ALA A 5 31.72 -30.01 53.16
C ALA A 5 30.42 -29.55 52.47
N LYS A 6 29.90 -28.43 52.93
CA LYS A 6 28.81 -27.69 52.24
C LYS A 6 29.42 -26.84 51.13
N ILE A 7 29.08 -27.12 49.88
CA ILE A 7 29.34 -26.24 48.75
C ILE A 7 28.09 -25.36 48.57
N ALA A 8 28.23 -24.07 48.86
CA ALA A 8 27.25 -23.08 48.54
C ALA A 8 27.41 -22.66 47.05
N ALA A 9 26.41 -22.95 46.24
CA ALA A 9 26.35 -22.47 44.87
C ALA A 9 25.76 -21.05 44.87
N LEU A 10 26.57 -20.04 44.57
CA LEU A 10 26.10 -18.71 44.23
C LEU A 10 25.50 -18.76 42.79
N ALA A 11 24.21 -18.65 42.71
CA ALA A 11 23.51 -18.38 41.46
C ALA A 11 23.65 -16.89 41.16
N ALA A 12 24.51 -16.51 40.20
CA ALA A 12 24.59 -15.17 39.66
C ALA A 12 23.39 -14.95 38.74
N ALA A 13 22.42 -14.17 39.21
CA ALA A 13 21.33 -13.67 38.35
C ALA A 13 21.89 -12.57 37.43
N THR A 14 22.21 -12.93 36.18
CA THR A 14 22.47 -11.97 35.13
C THR A 14 21.13 -11.36 34.72
N LEU A 15 20.80 -10.19 35.25
CA LEU A 15 19.77 -9.32 34.70
C LEU A 15 20.21 -8.90 33.26
N ALA A 16 19.56 -9.48 32.28
CA ALA A 16 19.70 -9.02 30.90
C ALA A 16 19.09 -7.61 30.80
N VAL A 17 19.94 -6.61 30.85
CA VAL A 17 19.60 -5.23 30.47
C VAL A 17 19.47 -5.25 28.96
N ALA A 18 18.24 -5.45 28.46
CA ALA A 18 17.96 -5.20 27.03
C ALA A 18 18.32 -3.73 26.76
N PRO A 19 19.09 -3.44 25.72
CA PRO A 19 19.60 -2.09 25.49
C PRO A 19 18.40 -1.15 25.23
N LEU A 20 18.34 -0.06 26.00
CA LEU A 20 17.41 1.05 25.76
C LEU A 20 17.49 1.57 24.29
N ALA A 21 18.63 1.40 23.63
CA ALA A 21 18.83 1.72 22.22
C ALA A 21 17.87 0.99 21.26
N ALA A 22 17.46 -0.25 21.55
CA ALA A 22 16.51 -0.97 20.70
C ALA A 22 15.09 -0.37 20.73
N ARG A 23 14.68 0.21 21.86
CA ARG A 23 13.37 0.88 21.98
C ARG A 23 13.32 2.26 21.33
N ALA A 24 14.43 3.00 21.34
CA ALA A 24 14.54 4.31 20.69
C ALA A 24 14.43 4.20 19.17
N GLN A 25 14.91 3.09 18.60
CA GLN A 25 14.89 2.83 17.14
C GLN A 25 13.49 2.50 16.61
N GLU A 26 12.61 1.92 17.45
CA GLU A 26 11.23 1.53 17.07
C GLU A 26 10.29 2.72 16.87
N ALA A 27 10.55 3.85 17.52
CA ALA A 27 9.67 5.02 17.51
C ALA A 27 10.15 6.18 16.59
N GLY A 28 11.31 6.02 15.92
CA GLY A 28 11.94 7.17 15.24
C GLY A 28 12.38 8.24 16.26
N ASP A 29 13.06 7.84 17.32
CA ASP A 29 13.46 8.72 18.45
C ASP A 29 14.72 9.53 18.13
N THR A 30 14.80 10.09 16.93
CA THR A 30 15.88 10.99 16.52
C THR A 30 15.60 12.44 16.99
N ASP A 31 16.66 13.24 17.18
CA ASP A 31 16.49 14.65 17.48
C ASP A 31 15.73 15.39 16.38
N ALA A 32 15.93 14.99 15.12
CA ALA A 32 15.20 15.52 13.98
C ALA A 32 13.71 15.22 14.06
N MET A 33 13.33 13.99 14.44
CA MET A 33 11.93 13.59 14.59
C MET A 33 11.27 14.30 15.78
N LYS A 34 11.98 14.44 16.92
CA LYS A 34 11.50 15.23 18.07
C LYS A 34 11.28 16.70 17.73
N ALA A 35 12.21 17.30 16.99
CA ALA A 35 12.07 18.67 16.54
C ALA A 35 10.88 18.85 15.59
N LEU A 36 10.66 17.88 14.68
CA LEU A 36 9.52 17.86 13.78
C LEU A 36 8.21 17.73 14.57
N ALA A 37 8.14 16.82 15.55
CA ALA A 37 6.97 16.63 16.40
C ALA A 37 6.64 17.90 17.20
N ALA A 38 7.64 18.58 17.76
CA ALA A 38 7.44 19.84 18.46
C ALA A 38 6.99 21.00 17.53
N ALA A 39 7.39 20.98 16.26
CA ALA A 39 6.90 21.92 15.26
C ALA A 39 5.45 21.62 14.84
N ALA A 40 5.12 20.35 14.65
CA ALA A 40 3.76 19.89 14.34
C ALA A 40 2.77 20.13 15.51
N ASP A 41 3.23 19.98 16.76
CA ASP A 41 2.39 20.27 17.95
C ASP A 41 2.00 21.76 18.02
N LYS A 42 2.84 22.67 17.54
CA LYS A 42 2.49 24.11 17.42
C LYS A 42 1.45 24.36 16.32
N GLU A 43 1.42 23.55 15.27
CA GLU A 43 0.36 23.60 14.25
C GLU A 43 -0.94 23.03 14.80
N GLY A 44 -0.87 22.06 15.71
CA GLY A 44 -1.94 21.49 16.50
C GLY A 44 -2.92 20.61 15.74
N THR A 45 -2.86 20.58 14.41
CA THR A 45 -3.79 19.82 13.56
C THR A 45 -3.09 19.22 12.35
N ILE A 46 -3.61 18.09 11.87
CA ILE A 46 -3.27 17.49 10.58
C ILE A 46 -4.59 17.27 9.84
N LEU A 47 -4.71 17.79 8.62
CA LEU A 47 -5.90 17.62 7.79
C LEU A 47 -5.71 16.42 6.85
N LEU A 48 -6.59 15.44 6.91
CA LEU A 48 -6.62 14.28 6.02
C LEU A 48 -7.96 14.24 5.28
N THR A 49 -7.93 14.48 3.97
CA THR A 49 -9.08 14.35 3.09
C THR A 49 -8.86 13.17 2.16
N TRP A 50 -9.31 11.99 2.56
CA TRP A 50 -9.07 10.73 1.90
C TRP A 50 -10.36 9.93 1.70
N SER A 51 -10.36 8.96 0.77
CA SER A 51 -11.43 7.97 0.68
C SER A 51 -11.52 7.14 1.97
N SER A 52 -12.69 6.61 2.26
CA SER A 52 -13.01 5.93 3.53
C SER A 52 -12.18 4.67 3.79
N ASP A 53 -11.60 4.10 2.75
CA ASP A 53 -10.75 2.89 2.77
C ASP A 53 -9.24 3.19 2.84
N THR A 54 -8.84 4.47 2.75
CA THR A 54 -7.43 4.85 2.81
C THR A 54 -6.88 4.73 4.22
N LEU A 55 -5.90 3.85 4.45
CA LEU A 55 -5.23 3.61 5.75
C LEU A 55 -6.21 3.44 6.92
N GLY A 56 -7.35 2.76 6.70
CA GLY A 56 -8.38 2.52 7.71
C GLY A 56 -9.33 3.71 7.95
N GLY A 57 -9.29 4.74 7.09
CA GLY A 57 -10.21 5.87 7.17
C GLY A 57 -10.19 6.61 8.50
N ALA A 58 -11.36 6.85 9.08
CA ALA A 58 -11.48 7.57 10.36
C ALA A 58 -10.85 6.81 11.53
N ASP A 59 -11.00 5.50 11.58
CA ASP A 59 -10.45 4.66 12.66
C ASP A 59 -8.92 4.62 12.61
N GLY A 60 -8.35 4.48 11.41
CA GLY A 60 -6.93 4.57 11.17
C GLY A 60 -6.37 5.94 11.59
N ALA A 61 -7.02 7.03 11.21
CA ALA A 61 -6.64 8.38 11.60
C ALA A 61 -6.59 8.56 13.13
N GLN A 62 -7.60 8.06 13.86
CA GLN A 62 -7.64 8.11 15.33
C GLN A 62 -6.49 7.28 15.96
N LYS A 63 -6.16 6.13 15.40
CA LYS A 63 -5.04 5.30 15.88
C LYS A 63 -3.70 5.97 15.64
N PHE A 64 -3.50 6.61 14.48
CA PHE A 64 -2.33 7.43 14.20
C PHE A 64 -2.21 8.60 15.16
N GLU A 65 -3.30 9.35 15.40
CA GLU A 65 -3.35 10.45 16.38
C GLU A 65 -2.90 9.99 17.77
N ALA A 66 -3.51 8.92 18.27
CA ALA A 66 -3.18 8.40 19.59
C ALA A 66 -1.72 7.92 19.69
N ALA A 67 -1.22 7.26 18.66
CA ALA A 67 0.14 6.73 18.64
C ALA A 67 1.19 7.84 18.53
N ILE A 68 0.99 8.84 17.65
CA ILE A 68 1.88 10.01 17.50
C ILE A 68 1.93 10.79 18.82
N ASN A 69 0.78 11.13 19.39
CA ASN A 69 0.70 11.88 20.63
C ASN A 69 1.37 11.14 21.79
N LYS A 70 1.19 9.83 21.87
CA LYS A 70 1.85 8.98 22.87
C LYS A 70 3.36 8.90 22.68
N ALA A 71 3.83 8.79 21.42
CA ALA A 71 5.25 8.62 21.12
C ALA A 71 6.07 9.88 21.42
N TYR A 72 5.51 11.06 21.13
CA TYR A 72 6.23 12.33 21.20
C TYR A 72 5.71 13.30 22.27
N GLY A 73 4.68 12.94 23.04
CA GLY A 73 4.09 13.81 24.06
C GLY A 73 3.41 15.06 23.48
N THR A 74 2.85 14.95 22.27
CA THR A 74 2.16 16.01 21.55
C THR A 74 0.65 16.01 21.82
N HIS A 75 -0.06 17.05 21.36
CA HIS A 75 -1.52 17.22 21.49
C HIS A 75 -2.15 17.47 20.11
N ILE A 76 -1.60 16.86 19.07
CA ILE A 76 -2.04 17.02 17.70
C ILE A 76 -3.39 16.35 17.52
N HIS A 77 -4.31 17.04 16.83
CA HIS A 77 -5.58 16.49 16.39
C HIS A 77 -5.51 16.13 14.89
N ILE A 78 -5.85 14.90 14.51
CA ILE A 78 -5.98 14.50 13.11
C ILE A 78 -7.43 14.66 12.66
N SER A 79 -7.69 15.71 11.89
CA SER A 79 -9.01 15.99 11.31
C SER A 79 -9.17 15.20 10.01
N TRP A 80 -9.83 14.05 10.10
CA TRP A 80 -10.15 13.24 8.93
C TRP A 80 -11.52 13.65 8.35
N THR A 81 -11.56 13.81 7.01
CA THR A 81 -12.77 14.09 6.26
C THR A 81 -12.90 13.11 5.10
N PRO A 82 -14.07 12.45 4.91
CA PRO A 82 -14.25 11.55 3.78
C PRO A 82 -14.11 12.34 2.46
N GLY A 83 -13.20 11.87 1.63
CA GLY A 83 -12.86 12.47 0.35
C GLY A 83 -13.12 11.54 -0.82
N PRO A 84 -12.87 12.01 -2.05
CA PRO A 84 -12.95 11.20 -3.24
C PRO A 84 -11.75 10.24 -3.37
N ALA A 85 -11.74 9.42 -4.43
CA ALA A 85 -10.61 8.55 -4.75
C ALA A 85 -9.30 9.34 -4.95
N MET A 86 -8.17 8.71 -4.64
CA MET A 86 -6.81 9.30 -4.66
C MET A 86 -6.51 10.17 -5.89
N PRO A 87 -6.77 9.75 -7.16
CA PRO A 87 -6.47 10.59 -8.32
C PRO A 87 -7.29 11.89 -8.37
N VAL A 88 -8.48 11.91 -7.76
CA VAL A 88 -9.31 13.12 -7.68
C VAL A 88 -8.74 14.06 -6.63
N VAL A 89 -8.27 13.55 -5.50
CA VAL A 89 -7.56 14.35 -4.47
C VAL A 89 -6.30 14.99 -5.08
N GLY A 90 -5.49 14.22 -5.83
CA GLY A 90 -4.32 14.74 -6.55
C GLY A 90 -4.68 15.89 -7.50
N SER A 91 -5.77 15.73 -8.26
CA SER A 91 -6.28 16.79 -9.14
C SER A 91 -6.74 18.04 -8.37
N GLN A 92 -7.37 17.87 -7.21
CA GLN A 92 -7.76 18.98 -6.34
C GLN A 92 -6.54 19.72 -5.77
N ILE A 93 -5.49 18.99 -5.36
CA ILE A 93 -4.22 19.58 -4.92
C ILE A 93 -3.60 20.40 -6.06
N ALA A 94 -3.55 19.84 -7.28
CA ALA A 94 -3.02 20.55 -8.45
C ALA A 94 -3.80 21.84 -8.75
N MET A 95 -5.12 21.80 -8.69
CA MET A 95 -5.95 23.00 -8.87
C MET A 95 -5.73 24.04 -7.75
N ALA A 96 -5.65 23.61 -6.51
CA ALA A 96 -5.40 24.51 -5.37
C ALA A 96 -4.01 25.15 -5.51
N HIS A 97 -2.99 24.36 -5.84
CA HIS A 97 -1.63 24.85 -6.04
C HIS A 97 -1.56 25.88 -7.19
N ALA A 98 -2.16 25.60 -8.34
CA ALA A 98 -2.18 26.50 -9.49
C ALA A 98 -2.87 27.86 -9.20
N ASN A 99 -3.80 27.89 -8.24
CA ASN A 99 -4.54 29.09 -7.83
C ASN A 99 -4.03 29.73 -6.55
N ASN A 100 -2.88 29.28 -6.00
CA ASN A 100 -2.31 29.74 -4.73
C ASN A 100 -3.30 29.63 -3.54
N LEU A 101 -4.12 28.57 -3.56
CA LEU A 101 -5.05 28.25 -2.47
C LEU A 101 -4.44 27.18 -1.56
N PRO A 102 -4.86 27.08 -0.29
CA PRO A 102 -4.47 25.99 0.59
C PRO A 102 -4.84 24.61 0.00
N SER A 103 -4.01 23.61 0.26
CA SER A 103 -4.31 22.23 -0.10
C SER A 103 -5.54 21.72 0.68
N PRO A 104 -6.39 20.87 0.09
CA PRO A 104 -7.51 20.24 0.79
C PRO A 104 -7.06 19.20 1.83
N THR A 105 -5.81 18.80 1.81
CA THR A 105 -5.22 17.81 2.72
C THR A 105 -3.76 18.17 3.02
N ASP A 106 -3.25 17.84 4.21
CA ASP A 106 -1.84 18.02 4.55
C ASP A 106 -0.99 16.82 4.14
N VAL A 107 -1.62 15.68 3.89
CA VAL A 107 -0.95 14.49 3.38
C VAL A 107 -1.74 13.94 2.19
N TYR A 108 -1.07 13.72 1.08
CA TYR A 108 -1.59 13.01 -0.09
C TYR A 108 -1.17 11.56 -0.06
N MET A 109 -2.07 10.65 -0.38
CA MET A 109 -1.77 9.27 -0.70
C MET A 109 -2.07 9.03 -2.17
N GLY A 110 -1.10 8.48 -2.92
CA GLY A 110 -1.24 8.18 -4.33
C GLY A 110 -0.56 6.87 -4.70
N PHE A 111 -1.06 6.21 -5.74
CA PHE A 111 -0.42 5.03 -6.32
C PHE A 111 0.70 5.43 -7.27
N SER A 112 1.71 4.56 -7.48
CA SER A 112 2.89 4.86 -8.36
C SER A 112 2.51 5.53 -9.68
N ARG A 113 1.45 5.08 -10.34
CA ARG A 113 0.97 5.63 -11.61
C ARG A 113 0.40 7.04 -11.47
N ASP A 114 -0.33 7.30 -10.39
CA ASP A 114 -0.92 8.62 -10.13
C ASP A 114 0.19 9.63 -9.87
N ILE A 115 1.12 9.29 -8.99
CA ILE A 115 2.32 10.10 -8.70
C ILE A 115 3.12 10.39 -9.99
N ALA A 116 3.41 9.36 -10.81
CA ALA A 116 4.14 9.53 -12.07
C ALA A 116 3.46 10.54 -13.01
N SER A 117 2.12 10.57 -13.05
CA SER A 117 1.35 11.52 -13.85
C SER A 117 1.39 12.95 -13.30
N GLU A 118 1.61 13.11 -12.01
CA GLU A 118 1.56 14.38 -11.26
C GLU A 118 2.93 15.07 -11.15
N LEU A 119 4.04 14.34 -11.34
CA LEU A 119 5.41 14.87 -11.20
C LEU A 119 5.65 16.18 -11.94
N LYS A 120 5.10 16.31 -13.14
CA LYS A 120 5.23 17.51 -13.99
C LYS A 120 4.67 18.79 -13.37
N TYR A 121 3.82 18.66 -12.34
CA TYR A 121 3.20 19.82 -11.67
C TYR A 121 3.97 20.29 -10.45
N ASP A 122 4.98 19.54 -9.99
CA ASP A 122 5.81 19.87 -8.85
C ASP A 122 5.03 20.25 -7.58
N LEU A 123 4.07 19.39 -7.20
CA LEU A 123 3.05 19.66 -6.19
C LEU A 123 3.50 19.47 -4.75
N PHE A 124 4.56 18.68 -4.53
CA PHE A 124 4.88 18.15 -3.19
C PHE A 124 6.23 18.64 -2.67
N GLN A 125 6.36 18.66 -1.35
CA GLN A 125 7.55 19.13 -0.66
C GLN A 125 8.61 18.04 -0.55
N THR A 126 9.87 18.39 -0.77
CA THR A 126 10.99 17.58 -0.30
C THR A 126 11.16 17.75 1.21
N ALA A 127 11.71 16.72 1.87
CA ALA A 127 12.08 16.80 3.27
C ALA A 127 13.31 15.91 3.56
N PRO A 128 14.03 16.14 4.66
CA PRO A 128 15.16 15.31 5.04
C PRO A 128 14.69 13.98 5.68
N TRP A 129 13.89 13.20 4.94
CA TRP A 129 13.19 12.00 5.42
C TRP A 129 14.10 11.05 6.17
N LYS A 130 15.29 10.78 5.63
CA LYS A 130 16.28 9.88 6.24
C LYS A 130 16.75 10.33 7.64
N SER A 131 16.66 11.62 7.95
CA SER A 131 17.02 12.13 9.27
C SER A 131 15.95 11.83 10.34
N TYR A 132 14.71 11.62 9.93
CA TYR A 132 13.62 11.36 10.84
C TYR A 132 13.61 9.90 11.34
N VAL A 133 13.72 8.93 10.43
CA VAL A 133 13.75 7.49 10.74
C VAL A 133 14.84 6.82 9.90
N PRO A 134 16.15 6.97 10.23
CA PRO A 134 17.27 6.62 9.36
C PRO A 134 17.28 5.18 8.84
N ASP A 135 16.91 4.22 9.70
CA ASP A 135 16.95 2.80 9.36
C ASP A 135 15.76 2.34 8.52
N ARG A 136 14.76 3.19 8.34
CA ARG A 136 13.54 2.86 7.61
C ARG A 136 13.26 3.77 6.42
N LEU A 137 13.48 5.07 6.54
CA LEU A 137 13.33 6.03 5.43
C LEU A 137 14.62 6.07 4.57
N THR A 138 14.97 4.93 4.02
CA THR A 138 16.14 4.72 3.15
C THR A 138 15.85 5.09 1.69
N ASP A 139 16.88 5.02 0.82
CA ASP A 139 16.72 5.25 -0.63
C ASP A 139 15.77 4.23 -1.30
N GLN A 140 15.51 3.08 -0.68
CA GLN A 140 14.53 2.11 -1.19
C GLN A 140 13.09 2.52 -0.86
N VAL A 141 12.89 3.30 0.21
CA VAL A 141 11.57 3.72 0.71
C VAL A 141 11.21 5.14 0.24
N VAL A 142 12.20 6.02 0.11
CA VAL A 142 12.00 7.42 -0.28
C VAL A 142 12.43 7.61 -1.73
N GLU A 143 11.56 8.13 -2.56
CA GLU A 143 11.84 8.49 -3.94
C GLU A 143 11.80 10.00 -4.15
N HIS A 144 12.75 10.52 -4.95
CA HIS A 144 12.86 11.95 -5.32
C HIS A 144 12.90 12.89 -4.10
N ASP A 145 13.39 12.42 -2.93
CA ASP A 145 13.37 13.16 -1.64
C ASP A 145 11.99 13.71 -1.26
N THR A 146 10.93 13.19 -1.86
CA THR A 146 9.56 13.72 -1.78
C THR A 146 8.54 12.65 -1.40
N TYR A 147 8.61 11.49 -2.02
CA TYR A 147 7.58 10.45 -1.95
C TYR A 147 8.04 9.31 -1.06
N VAL A 148 7.24 8.99 -0.06
CA VAL A 148 7.54 7.90 0.90
C VAL A 148 6.62 6.72 0.62
N LYS A 149 7.18 5.58 0.26
CA LYS A 149 6.45 4.31 0.12
C LYS A 149 5.83 3.91 1.46
N VAL A 150 4.57 3.56 1.46
CA VAL A 150 3.82 3.23 2.67
C VAL A 150 3.21 1.84 2.65
N GLU A 151 2.77 1.37 1.48
CA GLU A 151 2.25 0.03 1.26
C GLU A 151 2.74 -0.51 -0.07
N SER A 152 2.87 -1.83 -0.14
CA SER A 152 3.13 -2.57 -1.37
C SER A 152 1.84 -3.12 -1.95
N ALA A 153 1.78 -3.22 -3.26
CA ALA A 153 0.67 -3.85 -3.96
C ALA A 153 1.19 -4.80 -5.04
N THR A 154 0.66 -6.01 -5.06
CA THR A 154 0.93 -7.00 -6.11
C THR A 154 -0.30 -7.19 -6.98
N LEU A 155 -0.08 -7.41 -8.27
CA LEU A 155 -1.17 -7.77 -9.17
C LEU A 155 -1.72 -9.13 -8.80
N GLY A 156 -3.04 -9.23 -8.75
CA GLY A 156 -3.68 -10.48 -8.40
C GLY A 156 -5.16 -10.56 -8.82
N PHE A 157 -5.81 -11.53 -8.29
CA PHE A 157 -7.24 -11.76 -8.47
C PHE A 157 -7.85 -12.34 -7.19
N THR A 158 -9.07 -11.91 -6.92
CA THR A 158 -9.87 -12.34 -5.78
C THR A 158 -10.97 -13.28 -6.25
N TYR A 159 -11.24 -14.35 -5.52
CA TYR A 159 -12.25 -15.34 -5.89
C TYR A 159 -13.05 -15.83 -4.67
N ASN A 160 -14.28 -16.32 -4.91
CA ASN A 160 -15.11 -16.91 -3.88
C ASN A 160 -14.68 -18.37 -3.65
N LYS A 161 -14.08 -18.68 -2.49
CA LYS A 161 -13.56 -20.03 -2.16
C LYS A 161 -14.64 -21.13 -2.09
N LYS A 162 -15.90 -20.75 -1.82
CA LYS A 162 -16.99 -21.72 -1.66
C LYS A 162 -17.71 -22.03 -2.97
N LEU A 163 -17.81 -21.03 -3.87
CA LEU A 163 -18.62 -21.11 -5.07
C LEU A 163 -17.79 -21.21 -6.36
N ALA A 164 -16.51 -20.90 -6.30
CA ALA A 164 -15.61 -21.02 -7.44
C ALA A 164 -15.51 -22.48 -7.92
N PRO A 165 -15.51 -22.73 -9.22
CA PRO A 165 -15.41 -24.08 -9.76
C PRO A 165 -14.07 -24.76 -9.48
N SER A 166 -13.03 -23.97 -9.29
CA SER A 166 -11.67 -24.38 -8.92
C SER A 166 -10.95 -23.24 -8.23
N GLU A 167 -9.85 -23.52 -7.55
CA GLU A 167 -8.95 -22.52 -7.00
C GLU A 167 -7.99 -22.06 -8.09
N PRO A 168 -8.14 -20.83 -8.64
CA PRO A 168 -7.24 -20.34 -9.70
C PRO A 168 -5.91 -19.95 -9.11
N LYS A 169 -4.80 -20.25 -9.83
CA LYS A 169 -3.43 -19.94 -9.43
C LYS A 169 -2.78 -18.85 -10.29
N GLU A 170 -3.28 -18.65 -11.49
CA GLU A 170 -2.83 -17.63 -12.43
C GLU A 170 -4.02 -17.12 -13.26
N LEU A 171 -3.88 -15.94 -13.88
CA LEU A 171 -4.93 -15.34 -14.71
C LEU A 171 -5.37 -16.26 -15.86
N ALA A 172 -4.48 -17.10 -16.36
CA ALA A 172 -4.79 -18.07 -17.41
C ALA A 172 -5.83 -19.10 -16.98
N ASP A 173 -5.92 -19.43 -15.69
CA ASP A 173 -6.94 -20.34 -15.17
C ASP A 173 -8.35 -19.80 -15.33
N LEU A 174 -8.50 -18.47 -15.30
CA LEU A 174 -9.78 -17.79 -15.49
C LEU A 174 -10.29 -17.84 -16.94
N LEU A 175 -9.49 -18.34 -17.90
CA LEU A 175 -9.93 -18.60 -19.27
C LEU A 175 -10.59 -19.96 -19.45
N LYS A 176 -10.57 -20.84 -18.46
CA LYS A 176 -11.21 -22.16 -18.53
C LYS A 176 -12.72 -22.02 -18.68
N PRO A 177 -13.40 -22.94 -19.41
CA PRO A 177 -14.83 -22.83 -19.70
C PRO A 177 -15.74 -22.71 -18.47
N GLU A 178 -15.35 -23.31 -17.34
CA GLU A 178 -16.10 -23.26 -16.10
C GLU A 178 -16.21 -21.86 -15.47
N TRP A 179 -15.39 -20.91 -15.91
CA TRP A 179 -15.40 -19.51 -15.46
C TRP A 179 -16.23 -18.59 -16.37
N THR A 180 -16.72 -19.08 -17.50
CA THR A 180 -17.47 -18.27 -18.48
C THR A 180 -18.70 -17.63 -17.84
N GLY A 181 -18.81 -16.31 -17.96
CA GLY A 181 -19.92 -15.53 -17.41
C GLY A 181 -19.94 -15.41 -15.89
N LYS A 182 -18.79 -15.63 -15.22
CA LYS A 182 -18.68 -15.58 -13.73
C LYS A 182 -17.63 -14.61 -13.23
N ILE A 183 -16.94 -13.93 -14.13
CA ILE A 183 -15.80 -13.07 -13.79
C ILE A 183 -16.20 -11.61 -13.90
N ALA A 184 -15.80 -10.82 -12.93
CA ALA A 184 -15.78 -9.37 -13.00
C ALA A 184 -14.36 -8.84 -13.17
N THR A 185 -14.24 -7.59 -13.65
CA THR A 185 -13.01 -6.81 -13.68
C THR A 185 -13.34 -5.33 -13.58
N THR A 186 -12.34 -4.45 -13.56
CA THR A 186 -12.58 -3.00 -13.57
C THR A 186 -12.83 -2.48 -14.99
N SER A 187 -13.72 -1.50 -15.13
CA SER A 187 -14.02 -0.89 -16.44
C SER A 187 -12.84 -0.07 -17.02
N PHE A 188 -11.92 0.38 -16.16
CA PHE A 188 -10.75 1.17 -16.57
C PHE A 188 -9.48 0.34 -16.77
N GLY A 189 -9.55 -0.99 -16.61
CA GLY A 189 -8.44 -1.90 -16.84
C GLY A 189 -7.32 -1.76 -15.79
N ALA A 190 -7.66 -1.85 -14.49
CA ALA A 190 -6.66 -1.86 -13.42
C ALA A 190 -5.63 -2.97 -13.65
N GLY A 191 -4.34 -2.68 -13.45
CA GLY A 191 -3.24 -3.64 -13.55
C GLY A 191 -2.84 -4.06 -14.96
N TRP A 192 -3.61 -3.71 -16.00
CA TRP A 192 -3.25 -4.09 -17.36
C TRP A 192 -2.02 -3.36 -17.92
N ASP A 193 -1.67 -2.20 -17.38
CA ASP A 193 -0.40 -1.54 -17.64
C ASP A 193 0.80 -2.38 -17.17
N GLN A 194 0.67 -3.06 -16.03
CA GLN A 194 1.68 -3.96 -15.50
C GLN A 194 1.73 -5.28 -16.29
N ILE A 195 0.59 -5.88 -16.61
CA ILE A 195 0.53 -7.10 -17.43
C ILE A 195 1.16 -6.85 -18.81
N ALA A 196 0.87 -5.70 -19.41
CA ALA A 196 1.37 -5.33 -20.74
C ALA A 196 2.77 -4.72 -20.73
N ALA A 197 3.41 -4.59 -19.57
CA ALA A 197 4.78 -4.10 -19.48
C ALA A 197 5.76 -5.02 -20.22
N THR A 198 6.83 -4.43 -20.77
CA THR A 198 7.83 -5.17 -21.57
C THR A 198 8.64 -6.16 -20.74
N ASP A 199 8.74 -5.95 -19.45
CA ASP A 199 9.39 -6.84 -18.48
C ASP A 199 8.40 -7.79 -17.75
N ALA A 200 7.13 -7.83 -18.21
CA ALA A 200 6.12 -8.82 -17.87
C ALA A 200 5.69 -9.59 -19.13
N TRP A 201 4.42 -9.49 -19.55
CA TRP A 201 3.96 -10.22 -20.74
C TRP A 201 4.26 -9.52 -22.08
N GLY A 202 4.42 -8.20 -22.06
CA GLY A 202 4.47 -7.34 -23.23
C GLY A 202 3.09 -7.04 -23.82
N PRO A 203 2.98 -5.95 -24.62
CA PRO A 203 1.69 -5.48 -25.15
C PRO A 203 0.94 -6.49 -26.01
N ASP A 204 1.64 -7.20 -26.91
CA ASP A 204 0.98 -8.11 -27.86
C ASP A 204 0.35 -9.32 -27.17
N LYS A 205 1.09 -9.95 -26.22
CA LYS A 205 0.57 -11.07 -25.43
C LYS A 205 -0.59 -10.62 -24.55
N ALA A 206 -0.47 -9.46 -23.89
CA ALA A 206 -1.51 -8.91 -23.03
C ALA A 206 -2.80 -8.62 -23.81
N ILE A 207 -2.70 -7.99 -25.01
CA ILE A 207 -3.85 -7.73 -25.88
C ILE A 207 -4.50 -9.03 -26.36
N ALA A 208 -3.70 -10.01 -26.80
CA ALA A 208 -4.21 -11.31 -27.25
C ALA A 208 -4.93 -12.08 -26.12
N PHE A 209 -4.42 -11.97 -24.89
CA PHE A 209 -5.10 -12.50 -23.71
C PHE A 209 -6.40 -11.76 -23.42
N ALA A 210 -6.38 -10.43 -23.41
CA ALA A 210 -7.55 -9.59 -23.16
C ALA A 210 -8.72 -9.87 -24.12
N GLN A 211 -8.44 -10.17 -25.38
CA GLN A 211 -9.44 -10.57 -26.37
C GLN A 211 -10.17 -11.89 -26.01
N LYS A 212 -9.46 -12.83 -25.39
CA LYS A 212 -10.05 -14.07 -24.88
C LYS A 212 -10.77 -13.82 -23.56
N PHE A 213 -10.13 -13.05 -22.68
CA PHE A 213 -10.64 -12.72 -21.36
C PHE A 213 -11.95 -11.92 -21.42
N ALA A 214 -12.10 -10.99 -22.35
CA ALA A 214 -13.34 -10.24 -22.56
C ALA A 214 -14.58 -11.11 -22.74
N LYS A 215 -14.42 -12.33 -23.30
CA LYS A 215 -15.51 -13.29 -23.48
C LYS A 215 -15.92 -14.02 -22.17
N GLN A 216 -15.08 -13.95 -21.14
CA GLN A 216 -15.33 -14.52 -19.83
C GLN A 216 -15.98 -13.52 -18.87
N VAL A 217 -15.81 -12.21 -19.15
CA VAL A 217 -16.28 -11.13 -18.27
C VAL A 217 -17.79 -11.04 -18.30
N ALA A 218 -18.41 -11.13 -17.11
CA ALA A 218 -19.86 -10.98 -16.90
C ALA A 218 -20.25 -9.56 -16.48
N GLY A 219 -19.32 -8.78 -15.94
CA GLY A 219 -19.61 -7.43 -15.48
C GLY A 219 -18.39 -6.67 -14.94
N PHE A 220 -18.66 -5.47 -14.46
CA PHE A 220 -17.65 -4.58 -13.91
C PHE A 220 -17.89 -4.34 -12.43
N MET A 221 -16.78 -4.23 -11.68
CA MET A 221 -16.75 -3.89 -10.27
C MET A 221 -15.79 -2.71 -10.04
N ARG A 222 -15.99 -1.99 -8.95
CA ARG A 222 -14.99 -1.04 -8.44
C ARG A 222 -13.95 -1.78 -7.61
N CYS A 223 -12.80 -1.17 -7.46
CA CYS A 223 -11.84 -1.62 -6.46
C CYS A 223 -12.52 -1.63 -5.09
N GLY A 224 -12.33 -2.68 -4.31
CA GLY A 224 -12.88 -2.79 -2.97
C GLY A 224 -14.32 -3.33 -2.87
N GLU A 225 -15.06 -3.52 -3.95
CA GLU A 225 -16.43 -4.09 -3.92
C GLU A 225 -16.42 -5.61 -3.67
N THR A 226 -15.88 -6.06 -2.55
CA THR A 226 -15.73 -7.49 -2.24
C THR A 226 -17.03 -8.20 -1.87
N GLU A 227 -18.09 -7.49 -1.50
CA GLU A 227 -19.41 -8.05 -1.15
C GLU A 227 -20.05 -8.81 -2.32
N ARG A 228 -19.89 -8.31 -3.55
CA ARG A 228 -20.44 -8.95 -4.75
C ARG A 228 -19.77 -10.29 -5.06
N LEU A 229 -18.49 -10.43 -4.67
CA LEU A 229 -17.80 -11.72 -4.71
C LEU A 229 -18.26 -12.63 -3.56
N SER A 230 -18.38 -12.08 -2.36
CA SER A 230 -18.76 -12.83 -1.16
C SER A 230 -20.15 -13.43 -1.28
N THR A 231 -21.10 -12.73 -1.90
CA THR A 231 -22.48 -13.19 -2.17
C THR A 231 -22.59 -14.10 -3.38
N GLY A 232 -21.55 -14.19 -4.23
CA GLY A 232 -21.54 -15.04 -5.42
C GLY A 232 -22.20 -14.43 -6.66
N GLU A 233 -22.43 -13.12 -6.69
CA GLU A 233 -22.85 -12.42 -7.91
C GLU A 233 -21.79 -12.61 -9.02
N PHE A 234 -20.52 -12.47 -8.65
CA PHE A 234 -19.39 -12.92 -9.45
C PHE A 234 -18.57 -13.92 -8.64
N LEU A 235 -17.89 -14.82 -9.31
CA LEU A 235 -17.06 -15.82 -8.63
C LEU A 235 -15.58 -15.46 -8.59
N ALA A 236 -15.13 -14.54 -9.45
CA ALA A 236 -13.80 -13.95 -9.39
C ALA A 236 -13.82 -12.50 -9.87
N MET A 237 -12.90 -11.70 -9.32
CA MET A 237 -12.50 -10.42 -9.85
C MET A 237 -11.05 -10.53 -10.33
N ALA A 238 -10.85 -10.47 -11.63
CA ALA A 238 -9.52 -10.45 -12.21
C ALA A 238 -8.94 -9.03 -12.16
N THR A 239 -7.64 -8.92 -11.89
CA THR A 239 -6.93 -7.64 -11.71
C THR A 239 -7.58 -6.76 -10.63
N ASP A 240 -7.50 -7.24 -9.40
CA ASP A 240 -8.24 -6.76 -8.23
C ASP A 240 -7.66 -5.49 -7.57
N CYS A 241 -7.00 -4.63 -8.28
CA CYS A 241 -6.46 -3.34 -7.87
C CYS A 241 -5.34 -3.40 -6.80
N SER A 242 -5.49 -4.19 -5.73
CA SER A 242 -4.50 -4.36 -4.65
C SER A 242 -4.90 -5.48 -3.69
N ASP A 243 -4.01 -5.82 -2.78
CA ASP A 243 -4.17 -6.88 -1.78
C ASP A 243 -5.17 -6.51 -0.67
N GLY A 244 -5.23 -5.24 -0.27
CA GLY A 244 -5.93 -4.75 0.92
C GLY A 244 -7.39 -5.15 1.02
N PRO A 245 -8.26 -4.76 0.07
CA PRO A 245 -9.70 -4.98 0.21
C PRO A 245 -10.10 -6.45 0.33
N ALA A 246 -9.43 -7.34 -0.41
CA ALA A 246 -9.65 -8.77 -0.30
C ALA A 246 -9.17 -9.32 1.05
N SER A 247 -7.97 -8.90 1.47
CA SER A 247 -7.36 -9.34 2.74
C SER A 247 -8.18 -8.88 3.95
N GLU A 248 -8.68 -7.66 3.95
CA GLU A 248 -9.58 -7.12 4.97
C GLU A 248 -10.89 -7.94 5.05
N SER A 249 -11.54 -8.17 3.90
CA SER A 249 -12.76 -8.97 3.84
C SER A 249 -12.54 -10.40 4.34
N ILE A 250 -11.42 -11.04 3.99
CA ILE A 250 -11.03 -12.37 4.46
C ILE A 250 -10.83 -12.36 5.97
N ALA A 251 -10.17 -11.36 6.53
CA ALA A 251 -9.98 -11.21 7.97
C ALA A 251 -11.31 -11.10 8.73
N HIS A 252 -12.31 -10.48 8.13
CA HIS A 252 -13.68 -10.40 8.64
C HIS A 252 -14.55 -11.63 8.34
N GLY A 253 -13.97 -12.71 7.81
CA GLY A 253 -14.65 -13.99 7.61
C GLY A 253 -15.37 -14.14 6.28
N ALA A 254 -15.15 -13.27 5.30
CA ALA A 254 -15.68 -13.45 3.96
C ALA A 254 -15.14 -14.76 3.32
N PRO A 255 -15.95 -15.49 2.54
CA PRO A 255 -15.54 -16.74 1.92
C PRO A 255 -14.67 -16.49 0.68
N LEU A 256 -13.71 -15.60 0.79
CA LEU A 256 -12.85 -15.19 -0.32
C LEU A 256 -11.47 -15.82 -0.23
N GLY A 257 -10.81 -15.94 -1.37
CA GLY A 257 -9.41 -16.20 -1.53
C GLY A 257 -8.81 -15.16 -2.47
N ARG A 258 -7.52 -14.86 -2.30
CA ARG A 258 -6.76 -14.03 -3.21
C ARG A 258 -5.51 -14.78 -3.65
N ALA A 259 -5.16 -14.65 -4.92
CA ALA A 259 -3.91 -15.14 -5.45
C ALA A 259 -3.16 -13.98 -6.13
N ILE A 260 -1.85 -13.91 -5.88
CA ILE A 260 -0.94 -13.02 -6.61
C ILE A 260 -0.67 -13.66 -7.97
N GLU A 261 -0.68 -12.87 -9.04
CA GLU A 261 -0.36 -13.34 -10.39
C GLU A 261 1.15 -13.62 -10.54
N PRO A 262 1.58 -14.88 -10.60
CA PRO A 262 2.99 -15.21 -10.53
C PRO A 262 3.77 -14.89 -11.81
N THR A 263 3.06 -14.67 -12.92
CA THR A 263 3.68 -14.39 -14.24
C THR A 263 3.80 -12.90 -14.55
N VAL A 264 3.36 -12.03 -13.62
CA VAL A 264 3.56 -10.57 -13.64
C VAL A 264 4.41 -10.17 -12.43
N PRO A 265 5.73 -10.27 -12.52
CA PRO A 265 6.64 -10.20 -11.39
C PRO A 265 6.92 -8.75 -10.94
N LEU A 266 5.88 -7.98 -10.67
CA LEU A 266 5.94 -6.56 -10.34
C LEU A 266 5.30 -6.25 -8.99
N ILE A 267 5.99 -5.44 -8.20
CA ILE A 267 5.48 -4.88 -6.95
C ILE A 267 5.36 -3.38 -7.14
N SER A 268 4.16 -2.87 -7.05
CA SER A 268 3.84 -1.44 -7.07
C SER A 268 3.68 -0.89 -5.66
N TYR A 269 3.55 0.42 -5.53
CA TYR A 269 3.54 1.08 -4.23
C TYR A 269 2.45 2.13 -4.13
N PHE A 270 1.92 2.28 -2.92
CA PHE A 270 1.28 3.50 -2.47
C PHE A 270 2.30 4.38 -1.78
N TYR A 271 2.19 5.67 -2.00
CA TYR A 271 3.09 6.69 -1.48
C TYR A 271 2.33 7.71 -0.67
N LEU A 272 2.98 8.23 0.36
CA LEU A 272 2.57 9.46 1.03
C LEU A 272 3.48 10.61 0.61
N ALA A 273 2.89 11.79 0.46
CA ALA A 273 3.59 13.02 0.15
C ALA A 273 2.90 14.23 0.80
N VAL A 274 3.65 15.29 1.08
CA VAL A 274 3.12 16.52 1.70
C VAL A 274 2.97 17.59 0.62
N PRO A 275 1.77 18.12 0.36
CA PRO A 275 1.58 19.20 -0.62
C PRO A 275 2.39 20.46 -0.27
N LYS A 276 2.91 21.16 -1.29
CA LYS A 276 3.65 22.42 -1.10
C LYS A 276 2.82 23.51 -0.42
N ASN A 277 1.52 23.49 -0.66
CA ASN A 277 0.53 24.40 -0.08
C ASN A 277 -0.29 23.78 1.06
N ALA A 278 0.25 22.74 1.74
CA ALA A 278 -0.33 22.17 2.96
C ALA A 278 -0.54 23.25 4.03
N VAL A 279 -1.65 23.17 4.76
CA VAL A 279 -1.96 24.09 5.86
C VAL A 279 -1.06 23.84 7.07
N HIS A 280 -0.79 22.55 7.35
CA HIS A 280 0.01 22.12 8.48
C HIS A 280 1.19 21.24 7.97
N PRO A 281 2.22 21.86 7.35
CA PRO A 281 3.26 21.10 6.66
C PRO A 281 4.16 20.27 7.60
N ASN A 282 4.35 20.69 8.85
CA ASN A 282 5.11 19.90 9.82
C ASN A 282 4.28 18.72 10.34
N GLY A 283 2.98 18.91 10.55
CA GLY A 283 2.05 17.85 10.87
C GLY A 283 1.99 16.79 9.77
N GLY A 284 1.89 17.21 8.51
CA GLY A 284 1.94 16.33 7.36
C GLY A 284 3.24 15.52 7.29
N LYS A 285 4.41 16.17 7.47
CA LYS A 285 5.72 15.49 7.49
C LYS A 285 5.83 14.50 8.65
N LEU A 286 5.33 14.88 9.83
CA LEU A 286 5.33 14.00 11.01
C LEU A 286 4.50 12.75 10.74
N PHE A 287 3.30 12.88 10.18
CA PHE A 287 2.44 11.75 9.81
C PHE A 287 3.17 10.81 8.82
N VAL A 288 3.73 11.36 7.75
CA VAL A 288 4.46 10.60 6.73
C VAL A 288 5.67 9.88 7.33
N ALA A 289 6.47 10.55 8.14
CA ALA A 289 7.62 9.93 8.77
C ALA A 289 7.22 8.85 9.79
N PHE A 290 6.16 9.11 10.57
CA PHE A 290 5.65 8.15 11.55
C PHE A 290 5.08 6.89 10.89
N SER A 291 4.43 7.01 9.71
CA SER A 291 3.89 5.86 8.97
C SER A 291 4.97 4.82 8.61
N ALA A 292 6.22 5.24 8.49
CA ALA A 292 7.35 4.35 8.23
C ALA A 292 7.92 3.68 9.50
N THR A 293 7.54 4.09 10.71
CA THR A 293 7.97 3.43 11.96
C THR A 293 7.35 2.05 12.10
N VAL A 294 7.87 1.23 13.02
CA VAL A 294 7.29 -0.09 13.34
C VAL A 294 5.84 0.05 13.79
N GLU A 295 5.56 1.04 14.64
CA GLU A 295 4.19 1.31 15.14
C GLU A 295 3.28 1.84 14.02
N GLY A 296 3.77 2.75 13.16
CA GLY A 296 3.01 3.24 12.02
C GLY A 296 2.65 2.12 11.04
N GLN A 297 3.61 1.26 10.69
CA GLN A 297 3.36 0.09 9.84
C GLN A 297 2.44 -0.93 10.50
N LYS A 298 2.51 -1.06 11.83
CA LYS A 298 1.57 -1.90 12.57
C LYS A 298 0.13 -1.38 12.46
N ILE A 299 -0.08 -0.07 12.61
CA ILE A 299 -1.41 0.54 12.45
C ILE A 299 -1.91 0.29 11.03
N ILE A 300 -1.10 0.55 9.99
CA ILE A 300 -1.47 0.31 8.60
C ILE A 300 -1.91 -1.14 8.41
N ARG A 301 -1.09 -2.09 8.83
CA ARG A 301 -1.40 -3.52 8.70
C ARG A 301 -2.65 -3.94 9.44
N ASP A 302 -2.87 -3.44 10.66
CA ASP A 302 -4.05 -3.77 11.46
C ASP A 302 -5.34 -3.25 10.80
N GLU A 303 -5.26 -2.10 10.09
CA GLU A 303 -6.41 -1.48 9.44
C GLU A 303 -6.65 -1.96 8.01
N THR A 304 -5.59 -2.23 7.25
CA THR A 304 -5.71 -2.51 5.80
C THR A 304 -5.36 -3.95 5.44
N GLN A 305 -4.82 -4.72 6.40
CA GLN A 305 -4.27 -6.07 6.20
C GLN A 305 -3.13 -6.12 5.17
N THR A 306 -2.51 -4.97 4.87
CA THR A 306 -1.32 -4.80 4.02
C THR A 306 -0.27 -3.95 4.73
N ASP A 307 0.94 -3.89 4.18
CA ASP A 307 2.02 -3.05 4.66
C ASP A 307 3.14 -2.94 3.60
N LEU A 308 4.25 -2.30 3.94
CA LEU A 308 5.37 -2.15 3.02
C LEU A 308 6.30 -3.38 3.10
N HIS A 309 6.38 -4.18 2.03
CA HIS A 309 7.20 -5.41 1.97
C HIS A 309 8.71 -5.18 2.18
N LEU A 310 9.19 -3.94 2.08
CA LEU A 310 10.59 -3.59 2.30
C LEU A 310 11.01 -3.72 3.78
N PHE A 311 10.05 -3.76 4.70
CA PHE A 311 10.32 -3.92 6.12
C PHE A 311 10.32 -5.40 6.57
N PRO A 312 11.18 -5.80 7.52
CA PRO A 312 11.35 -7.19 7.89
C PRO A 312 10.11 -7.83 8.54
N GLU A 313 9.27 -7.04 9.22
CA GLU A 313 8.05 -7.48 9.88
C GLU A 313 6.82 -7.57 8.96
N SER A 314 6.96 -7.27 7.67
CA SER A 314 5.87 -7.13 6.72
C SER A 314 5.13 -8.44 6.43
N VAL A 315 3.80 -8.36 6.38
CA VAL A 315 2.94 -9.46 5.91
C VAL A 315 2.96 -9.58 4.39
N GLU A 316 3.09 -8.45 3.67
CA GLU A 316 3.24 -8.47 2.21
C GLU A 316 4.54 -9.13 1.78
N ARG A 317 5.63 -8.92 2.52
CA ARG A 317 6.88 -9.64 2.29
C ARG A 317 6.67 -11.16 2.34
N GLN A 318 5.96 -11.65 3.36
CA GLN A 318 5.70 -13.09 3.51
C GLN A 318 4.88 -13.66 2.35
N ARG A 319 3.86 -12.93 1.88
CA ARG A 319 3.05 -13.30 0.71
C ARG A 319 3.89 -13.37 -0.57
N ILE A 320 4.71 -12.36 -0.81
CA ILE A 320 5.62 -12.29 -1.96
C ILE A 320 6.64 -13.44 -1.92
N GLU A 321 7.28 -13.70 -0.77
CA GLU A 321 8.23 -14.78 -0.58
C GLU A 321 7.58 -16.16 -0.79
N GLN A 322 6.32 -16.33 -0.41
CA GLN A 322 5.58 -17.56 -0.68
C GLN A 322 5.41 -17.79 -2.18
N VAL A 323 5.02 -16.78 -2.95
CA VAL A 323 4.89 -16.87 -4.41
C VAL A 323 6.25 -17.12 -5.07
N GLN A 324 7.31 -16.45 -4.62
CA GLN A 324 8.67 -16.69 -5.08
C GLN A 324 9.08 -18.15 -4.88
N LYS A 325 8.77 -18.71 -3.73
CA LYS A 325 9.07 -20.10 -3.39
C LYS A 325 8.25 -21.11 -4.20
N GLU A 326 6.94 -20.84 -4.40
CA GLU A 326 6.03 -21.76 -5.10
C GLU A 326 6.26 -21.76 -6.62
N PHE A 327 6.47 -20.59 -7.23
CA PHE A 327 6.50 -20.41 -8.68
C PHE A 327 7.87 -20.03 -9.24
N GLY A 328 8.87 -19.76 -8.38
CA GLY A 328 10.19 -19.28 -8.82
C GLY A 328 10.20 -17.83 -9.33
N THR A 329 9.12 -17.09 -9.11
CA THR A 329 8.94 -15.70 -9.56
C THR A 329 10.02 -14.79 -8.95
N GLN A 330 10.64 -13.95 -9.79
CA GLN A 330 11.60 -12.95 -9.34
C GLN A 330 10.96 -11.56 -9.46
N PHE A 331 10.39 -11.07 -8.36
CA PHE A 331 9.71 -9.78 -8.33
C PHE A 331 10.68 -8.61 -8.49
N LYS A 332 10.23 -7.57 -9.16
CA LYS A 332 10.89 -6.29 -9.38
C LYS A 332 10.00 -5.15 -8.88
N ASN A 333 10.63 -4.07 -8.49
CA ASN A 333 9.90 -2.85 -8.07
C ASN A 333 9.33 -2.13 -9.29
N ALA A 334 8.03 -1.88 -9.27
CA ALA A 334 7.33 -1.00 -10.21
C ALA A 334 7.04 0.33 -9.50
N ASP A 335 8.13 1.05 -9.22
CA ASP A 335 8.15 2.34 -8.56
C ASP A 335 7.78 3.50 -9.51
N ILE A 336 7.95 4.73 -9.07
CA ILE A 336 7.61 5.92 -9.88
C ILE A 336 8.41 5.96 -11.18
N ASP A 337 9.73 5.72 -11.12
CA ASP A 337 10.59 5.77 -12.30
C ASP A 337 10.30 4.63 -13.28
N TRP A 338 10.02 3.44 -12.76
CA TRP A 338 9.53 2.33 -13.58
C TRP A 338 8.23 2.70 -14.29
N GLN A 339 7.28 3.31 -13.56
CA GLN A 339 5.98 3.70 -14.13
C GLN A 339 6.11 4.76 -15.24
N ILE A 340 7.04 5.72 -15.10
CA ILE A 340 7.36 6.68 -16.16
C ILE A 340 7.91 5.96 -17.39
N GLY A 341 8.78 4.98 -17.20
CA GLY A 341 9.40 4.17 -18.25
C GLY A 341 8.42 3.22 -18.95
N ASN A 342 7.32 2.83 -18.30
CA ASN A 342 6.36 1.84 -18.80
C ASN A 342 5.41 2.41 -19.87
N THR A 343 5.93 3.11 -20.88
CA THR A 343 5.12 3.76 -21.92
C THR A 343 4.32 2.77 -22.75
N ALA A 344 4.89 1.60 -23.05
CA ALA A 344 4.24 0.55 -23.83
C ALA A 344 3.06 -0.08 -23.07
N GLY A 345 3.24 -0.39 -21.78
CA GLY A 345 2.18 -0.91 -20.92
C GLY A 345 1.04 0.09 -20.76
N ASN A 346 1.37 1.34 -20.47
CA ASN A 346 0.39 2.43 -20.33
C ASN A 346 -0.43 2.65 -21.62
N ALA A 347 0.19 2.59 -22.78
CA ALA A 347 -0.50 2.68 -24.08
C ALA A 347 -1.41 1.47 -24.34
N ALA A 348 -0.96 0.27 -23.98
CA ALA A 348 -1.72 -0.97 -24.14
C ALA A 348 -2.93 -1.03 -23.21
N GLN A 349 -2.83 -0.53 -21.96
CA GLN A 349 -3.92 -0.54 -20.98
C GLN A 349 -5.22 0.06 -21.52
N LYS A 350 -5.14 1.22 -22.18
CA LYS A 350 -6.32 1.88 -22.76
C LYS A 350 -6.99 0.99 -23.82
N LYS A 351 -6.20 0.44 -24.73
CA LYS A 351 -6.70 -0.48 -25.77
C LYS A 351 -7.32 -1.73 -25.17
N ILE A 352 -6.72 -2.28 -24.11
CA ILE A 352 -7.23 -3.44 -23.42
C ILE A 352 -8.55 -3.12 -22.70
N ALA A 353 -8.64 -1.97 -22.04
CA ALA A 353 -9.89 -1.52 -21.42
C ALA A 353 -11.03 -1.39 -22.45
N ASP A 354 -10.75 -0.85 -23.64
CA ASP A 354 -11.73 -0.77 -24.74
C ASP A 354 -12.16 -2.17 -25.22
N ILE A 355 -11.22 -3.10 -25.40
CA ILE A 355 -11.51 -4.50 -25.75
C ILE A 355 -12.43 -5.16 -24.72
N ILE A 356 -12.12 -5.02 -23.42
CA ILE A 356 -12.90 -5.63 -22.32
C ILE A 356 -14.30 -5.00 -22.24
N GLN A 357 -14.45 -3.73 -22.58
CA GLN A 357 -15.74 -3.04 -22.64
C GLN A 357 -16.52 -3.30 -23.93
N GLY A 358 -15.95 -4.02 -24.90
CA GLY A 358 -16.59 -4.30 -26.19
C GLY A 358 -16.66 -3.07 -27.13
N LYS A 359 -15.72 -2.15 -27.02
CA LYS A 359 -15.61 -0.92 -27.82
C LYS A 359 -14.68 -1.09 -29.03
#